data_7fe99c34349ad28cd08b2f404be0b3bb
#
_entry.id   7fe99c34349ad28cd08b2f404be0b3bb
#
_cell.length_a   1.000
_cell.length_b   1.000
_cell.length_c   1.000
_cell.angle_alpha   90.00
_cell.angle_beta   90.00
_cell.angle_gamma   90.00
#
_symmetry.space_group_name_H-M   'P 1'
#
loop_
_entity.id
_entity.type
_entity.pdbx_description
1 polymer ?
#
loop_
_entity_poly.entity_id
_entity_poly.type
_entity_poly.pdbx_seq_one_letter_code
_entity_poly.pdbx_strand_id
1 'polypeptide(L)'
;MAIITISRGSLSGGRALAECLSARLGYPNVGREVLQEAAEALGASEEAFRGKFETTPGLWGRLTNAREKYVLAVQTALAEWCTRGDLVYHGLSGHHLLKGLPGIFRVRLIAPMEMRVKALLESHPMMTVHQAEDFINDVDQDRSRWVKVMYGADVADASLYDLTITLRTHTVESACETIVAAVSQPRFQITDEMEAEIFAFAAECRVRLSRAKGG
;
A
#
# COMPACT_ATOMS: atom_id res chain seq x y z
N MET A 1 -10.86 -15.82 6.67
CA MET A 1 -10.12 -14.54 6.92
C MET A 1 -9.11 -14.32 5.82
N ALA A 2 -8.92 -13.09 5.31
CA ALA A 2 -7.89 -12.79 4.33
C ALA A 2 -7.41 -11.33 4.43
N ILE A 3 -6.12 -11.09 4.17
CA ILE A 3 -5.53 -9.77 4.11
C ILE A 3 -5.22 -9.45 2.66
N ILE A 4 -5.81 -8.38 2.12
CA ILE A 4 -5.64 -7.95 0.73
C ILE A 4 -4.80 -6.68 0.70
N THR A 5 -3.73 -6.67 -0.09
CA THR A 5 -2.94 -5.46 -0.33
C THR A 5 -3.08 -5.03 -1.80
N ILE A 6 -3.36 -3.75 -2.04
CA ILE A 6 -3.54 -3.18 -3.39
C ILE A 6 -2.39 -2.24 -3.70
N SER A 7 -1.51 -2.66 -4.61
CA SER A 7 -0.48 -1.82 -5.20
C SER A 7 -1.00 -1.17 -6.50
N ARG A 8 -0.70 0.10 -6.70
CA ARG A 8 -1.22 0.85 -7.85
C ARG A 8 -0.36 2.05 -8.22
N GLY A 9 -0.52 2.54 -9.44
CA GLY A 9 -0.09 3.88 -9.84
C GLY A 9 -0.98 4.97 -9.23
N SER A 10 -0.57 6.22 -9.33
CA SER A 10 -1.39 7.36 -8.92
C SER A 10 -2.68 7.41 -9.77
N LEU A 11 -3.79 7.79 -9.17
CA LEU A 11 -5.09 7.95 -9.86
C LEU A 11 -5.61 6.71 -10.63
N SER A 12 -5.13 5.52 -10.27
CA SER A 12 -5.51 4.26 -10.94
C SER A 12 -6.77 3.59 -10.36
N GLY A 13 -7.64 4.30 -9.65
CA GLY A 13 -8.88 3.73 -9.12
C GLY A 13 -8.70 2.80 -7.90
N GLY A 14 -7.51 2.73 -7.31
CA GLY A 14 -7.24 1.80 -6.21
C GLY A 14 -8.07 2.05 -4.95
N ARG A 15 -8.47 3.30 -4.68
CA ARG A 15 -9.37 3.64 -3.59
C ARG A 15 -10.78 3.09 -3.85
N ALA A 16 -11.33 3.33 -5.04
CA ALA A 16 -12.64 2.82 -5.43
C ALA A 16 -12.68 1.29 -5.40
N LEU A 17 -11.58 0.63 -5.83
CA LEU A 17 -11.45 -0.82 -5.74
C LEU A 17 -11.45 -1.30 -4.28
N ALA A 18 -10.72 -0.63 -3.39
CA ALA A 18 -10.70 -0.97 -1.97
C ALA A 18 -12.06 -0.77 -1.30
N GLU A 19 -12.78 0.29 -1.63
CA GLU A 19 -14.15 0.56 -1.18
C GLU A 19 -15.11 -0.54 -1.66
N CYS A 20 -15.01 -0.96 -2.93
CA CYS A 20 -15.81 -2.06 -3.48
C CYS A 20 -15.54 -3.39 -2.76
N LEU A 21 -14.27 -3.74 -2.54
CA LEU A 21 -13.87 -4.95 -1.82
C LEU A 21 -14.36 -4.93 -0.38
N SER A 22 -14.20 -3.81 0.31
CA SER A 22 -14.69 -3.61 1.67
C SER A 22 -16.20 -3.82 1.77
N ALA A 23 -16.97 -3.23 0.86
CA ALA A 23 -18.42 -3.37 0.85
C ALA A 23 -18.89 -4.82 0.57
N ARG A 24 -18.18 -5.55 -0.31
CA ARG A 24 -18.55 -6.92 -0.69
C ARG A 24 -18.11 -7.99 0.31
N LEU A 25 -16.93 -7.80 0.91
CA LEU A 25 -16.34 -8.77 1.84
C LEU A 25 -16.68 -8.47 3.32
N GLY A 26 -17.11 -7.25 3.63
CA GLY A 26 -17.26 -6.79 5.01
C GLY A 26 -15.92 -6.47 5.70
N TYR A 27 -14.83 -6.37 4.94
CA TYR A 27 -13.49 -6.15 5.48
C TYR A 27 -13.23 -4.65 5.72
N PRO A 28 -12.52 -4.27 6.81
CA PRO A 28 -12.05 -2.92 6.99
C PRO A 28 -11.21 -2.44 5.79
N ASN A 29 -11.48 -1.21 5.33
CA ASN A 29 -10.71 -0.57 4.28
C ASN A 29 -9.76 0.45 4.91
N VAL A 30 -8.46 0.20 4.81
CA VAL A 30 -7.42 0.95 5.52
C VAL A 30 -6.36 1.45 4.54
N GLY A 31 -5.96 2.67 4.71
CA GLY A 31 -4.94 3.31 3.86
C GLY A 31 -4.21 4.42 4.61
N ARG A 32 -4.87 5.56 4.76
CA ARG A 32 -4.31 6.73 5.45
C ARG A 32 -4.16 6.51 6.95
N GLU A 33 -5.02 5.73 7.55
CA GLU A 33 -5.05 5.42 8.97
C GLU A 33 -3.72 4.81 9.44
N VAL A 34 -3.12 3.94 8.63
CA VAL A 34 -1.79 3.36 8.91
C VAL A 34 -0.71 4.44 8.99
N LEU A 35 -0.77 5.45 8.12
CA LEU A 35 0.20 6.55 8.16
C LEU A 35 -0.03 7.46 9.36
N GLN A 36 -1.27 7.66 9.76
CA GLN A 36 -1.66 8.41 10.95
C GLN A 36 -1.12 7.74 12.22
N GLU A 37 -1.42 6.46 12.42
CA GLU A 37 -0.93 5.68 13.56
C GLU A 37 0.60 5.62 13.60
N ALA A 38 1.25 5.50 12.43
CA ALA A 38 2.71 5.52 12.33
C ALA A 38 3.30 6.88 12.72
N ALA A 39 2.66 7.98 12.32
CA ALA A 39 3.07 9.34 12.68
C ALA A 39 2.94 9.58 14.19
N GLU A 40 1.80 9.21 14.77
CA GLU A 40 1.52 9.29 16.21
C GLU A 40 2.55 8.48 17.01
N ALA A 41 2.86 7.27 16.55
CA ALA A 41 3.89 6.43 17.17
C ALA A 41 5.27 7.08 17.22
N LEU A 42 5.59 7.98 16.30
CA LEU A 42 6.85 8.74 16.28
C LEU A 42 6.75 10.15 16.87
N GLY A 43 5.57 10.55 17.38
CA GLY A 43 5.34 11.90 17.89
C GLY A 43 5.42 12.98 16.80
N ALA A 44 5.11 12.62 15.55
CA ALA A 44 5.12 13.51 14.39
C ALA A 44 3.69 13.86 13.95
N SER A 45 3.50 15.02 13.30
CA SER A 45 2.24 15.27 12.60
C SER A 45 2.14 14.42 11.33
N GLU A 46 0.94 14.03 10.94
CA GLU A 46 0.71 13.26 9.71
C GLU A 46 1.28 13.97 8.47
N GLU A 47 1.13 15.29 8.40
CA GLU A 47 1.65 16.10 7.27
C GLU A 47 3.18 16.06 7.18
N ALA A 48 3.86 16.22 8.32
CA ALA A 48 5.32 16.12 8.39
C ALA A 48 5.79 14.69 8.08
N PHE A 49 5.04 13.69 8.50
CA PHE A 49 5.32 12.28 8.22
C PHE A 49 5.14 11.98 6.73
N ARG A 50 4.00 12.36 6.14
CA ARG A 50 3.70 12.16 4.72
C ARG A 50 4.68 12.92 3.83
N GLY A 51 4.98 14.18 4.13
CA GLY A 51 5.98 14.96 3.39
C GLY A 51 7.34 14.27 3.35
N LYS A 52 7.77 13.69 4.46
CA LYS A 52 9.01 12.89 4.51
C LYS A 52 8.90 11.57 3.76
N PHE A 53 7.73 10.95 3.69
CA PHE A 53 7.49 9.69 3.00
C PHE A 53 7.34 9.84 1.49
N GLU A 54 6.83 10.99 1.02
CA GLU A 54 6.57 11.30 -0.39
C GLU A 54 7.72 12.09 -1.05
N THR A 55 8.63 12.69 -0.27
CA THR A 55 9.75 13.46 -0.83
C THR A 55 10.87 12.58 -1.39
N THR A 56 11.47 13.10 -2.45
CA THR A 56 12.46 12.45 -3.32
C THR A 56 13.64 11.81 -2.55
N PRO A 57 14.04 10.58 -2.92
CA PRO A 57 15.14 9.84 -2.28
C PRO A 57 16.50 10.55 -2.22
N GLY A 58 16.73 11.56 -3.05
CA GLY A 58 18.00 12.28 -3.11
C GLY A 58 18.39 13.02 -1.84
N LEU A 59 17.42 13.52 -1.07
CA LEU A 59 17.66 14.17 0.24
C LEU A 59 17.78 13.17 1.39
N TRP A 60 17.27 11.95 1.23
CA TRP A 60 17.26 10.89 2.24
C TRP A 60 18.54 10.04 2.27
N GLY A 61 19.37 10.11 1.24
CA GLY A 61 20.63 9.35 1.17
C GLY A 61 21.64 9.64 2.27
N ARG A 62 21.40 10.68 3.09
CA ARG A 62 22.25 11.07 4.23
C ARG A 62 21.68 10.72 5.60
N LEU A 63 20.44 10.21 5.70
CA LEU A 63 19.75 9.96 6.97
C LEU A 63 19.20 8.52 7.03
N THR A 64 20.05 7.52 6.92
CA THR A 64 19.70 6.09 6.94
C THR A 64 18.86 5.72 8.15
N ASN A 65 19.21 6.14 9.35
CA ASN A 65 18.51 5.79 10.59
C ASN A 65 17.10 6.39 10.69
N ALA A 66 16.92 7.65 10.28
CA ALA A 66 15.58 8.29 10.33
C ALA A 66 14.60 7.60 9.38
N ARG A 67 15.06 7.24 8.17
CA ARG A 67 14.28 6.58 7.14
C ARG A 67 13.82 5.18 7.59
N GLU A 68 14.74 4.37 8.12
CA GLU A 68 14.43 3.04 8.64
C GLU A 68 13.38 3.11 9.73
N LYS A 69 13.49 4.08 10.63
CA LYS A 69 12.54 4.35 11.71
C LYS A 69 11.13 4.66 11.17
N TYR A 70 11.01 5.45 10.09
CA TYR A 70 9.73 5.75 9.46
C TYR A 70 9.08 4.51 8.83
N VAL A 71 9.84 3.74 8.05
CA VAL A 71 9.34 2.50 7.45
C VAL A 71 8.90 1.52 8.51
N LEU A 72 9.69 1.38 9.56
CA LEU A 72 9.37 0.49 10.67
C LEU A 72 8.10 0.92 11.43
N ALA A 73 7.85 2.22 11.57
CA ALA A 73 6.62 2.73 12.16
C ALA A 73 5.39 2.36 11.29
N VAL A 74 5.47 2.54 9.96
CA VAL A 74 4.40 2.14 9.03
C VAL A 74 4.20 0.63 9.01
N GLN A 75 5.29 -0.13 9.03
CA GLN A 75 5.24 -1.59 9.11
C GLN A 75 4.55 -2.06 10.38
N THR A 76 4.88 -1.44 11.52
CA THR A 76 4.29 -1.76 12.83
C THR A 76 2.80 -1.45 12.82
N ALA A 77 2.39 -0.26 12.39
CA ALA A 77 0.99 0.11 12.33
C ALA A 77 0.18 -0.83 11.43
N LEU A 78 0.72 -1.17 10.23
CA LEU A 78 0.05 -2.11 9.33
C LEU A 78 -0.01 -3.53 9.92
N ALA A 79 1.05 -4.00 10.56
CA ALA A 79 1.06 -5.30 11.23
C ALA A 79 0.02 -5.37 12.35
N GLU A 80 -0.18 -4.30 13.12
CA GLU A 80 -1.24 -4.20 14.13
C GLU A 80 -2.64 -4.28 13.52
N TRP A 81 -2.85 -3.66 12.37
CA TRP A 81 -4.11 -3.83 11.65
C TRP A 81 -4.35 -5.29 11.22
N CYS A 82 -3.31 -5.99 10.78
CA CYS A 82 -3.41 -7.40 10.41
C CYS A 82 -3.79 -8.30 11.60
N THR A 83 -3.42 -7.97 12.84
CA THR A 83 -3.83 -8.75 14.02
C THR A 83 -5.31 -8.63 14.36
N ARG A 84 -6.02 -7.67 13.78
CA ARG A 84 -7.47 -7.48 13.97
C ARG A 84 -8.31 -8.37 13.05
N GLY A 85 -7.66 -9.09 12.11
CA GLY A 85 -8.30 -10.02 11.19
C GLY A 85 -8.30 -9.57 9.74
N ASP A 86 -9.44 -9.73 9.09
CA ASP A 86 -9.63 -9.36 7.68
C ASP A 86 -9.30 -7.89 7.40
N LEU A 87 -8.67 -7.63 6.24
CA LEU A 87 -8.23 -6.28 5.91
C LEU A 87 -8.12 -6.05 4.40
N VAL A 88 -8.54 -4.89 3.92
CA VAL A 88 -8.18 -4.34 2.60
C VAL A 88 -7.26 -3.14 2.81
N TYR A 89 -5.99 -3.30 2.48
CA TYR A 89 -5.00 -2.22 2.55
C TYR A 89 -4.68 -1.67 1.16
N HIS A 90 -4.90 -0.39 0.94
CA HIS A 90 -4.59 0.29 -0.33
C HIS A 90 -3.54 1.39 -0.21
N GLY A 91 -2.75 1.36 0.85
CA GLY A 91 -1.64 2.27 1.07
C GLY A 91 -0.37 1.93 0.28
N LEU A 92 0.71 2.61 0.63
CA LEU A 92 1.99 2.44 -0.05
C LEU A 92 2.67 1.11 0.35
N SER A 93 3.09 0.35 -0.66
CA SER A 93 4.00 -0.81 -0.51
C SER A 93 3.56 -1.90 0.49
N GLY A 94 2.25 -2.12 0.68
CA GLY A 94 1.75 -3.12 1.64
C GLY A 94 2.37 -4.51 1.46
N HIS A 95 2.54 -4.96 0.22
CA HIS A 95 3.17 -6.24 -0.12
C HIS A 95 4.64 -6.34 0.29
N HIS A 96 5.36 -5.22 0.41
CA HIS A 96 6.72 -5.18 0.95
C HIS A 96 6.73 -5.08 2.47
N LEU A 97 5.84 -4.26 3.05
CA LEU A 97 5.72 -4.09 4.50
C LEU A 97 5.34 -5.40 5.20
N LEU A 98 4.52 -6.23 4.55
CA LEU A 98 4.07 -7.53 5.05
C LEU A 98 4.83 -8.71 4.40
N LYS A 99 6.04 -8.47 3.88
CA LYS A 99 6.86 -9.52 3.27
C LYS A 99 7.17 -10.62 4.28
N GLY A 100 6.91 -11.86 3.85
CA GLY A 100 7.14 -13.05 4.68
C GLY A 100 5.93 -13.51 5.46
N LEU A 101 4.87 -12.71 5.59
CA LEU A 101 3.64 -13.17 6.19
C LEU A 101 2.82 -14.05 5.24
N PRO A 102 2.28 -15.17 5.72
CA PRO A 102 1.33 -16.00 4.97
C PRO A 102 -0.04 -15.32 4.89
N GLY A 103 -0.89 -15.81 3.99
CA GLY A 103 -2.29 -15.35 3.88
C GLY A 103 -2.47 -13.95 3.31
N ILE A 104 -1.41 -13.31 2.83
CA ILE A 104 -1.49 -11.99 2.19
C ILE A 104 -1.78 -12.14 0.70
N PHE A 105 -2.94 -11.65 0.25
CA PHE A 105 -3.28 -11.58 -1.16
C PHE A 105 -2.83 -10.25 -1.78
N ARG A 106 -1.88 -10.31 -2.70
CA ARG A 106 -1.18 -9.15 -3.27
C ARG A 106 -1.75 -8.83 -4.64
N VAL A 107 -2.40 -7.68 -4.74
CA VAL A 107 -3.03 -7.21 -5.98
C VAL A 107 -2.22 -6.05 -6.57
N ARG A 108 -1.99 -6.09 -7.88
CA ARG A 108 -1.53 -4.96 -8.68
C ARG A 108 -2.65 -4.46 -9.56
N LEU A 109 -3.01 -3.19 -9.40
CA LEU A 109 -3.99 -2.51 -10.25
C LEU A 109 -3.29 -1.58 -11.23
N ILE A 110 -3.57 -1.74 -12.53
CA ILE A 110 -3.02 -0.93 -13.62
C ILE A 110 -4.16 -0.20 -14.32
N ALA A 111 -4.07 1.11 -14.48
CA ALA A 111 -5.01 1.90 -15.27
C ALA A 111 -4.28 2.58 -16.43
N PRO A 112 -4.91 2.65 -17.62
CA PRO A 112 -4.39 3.42 -18.76
C PRO A 112 -4.18 4.90 -18.40
N MET A 113 -3.19 5.54 -19.03
CA MET A 113 -2.88 6.94 -18.78
C MET A 113 -4.07 7.86 -19.02
N GLU A 114 -4.84 7.61 -20.08
CA GLU A 114 -6.03 8.43 -20.43
C GLU A 114 -7.07 8.44 -19.30
N MET A 115 -7.31 7.30 -18.66
CA MET A 115 -8.24 7.21 -17.52
C MET A 115 -7.73 7.99 -16.32
N ARG A 116 -6.45 7.93 -16.06
CA ARG A 116 -5.78 8.59 -14.93
C ARG A 116 -5.74 10.10 -15.12
N VAL A 117 -5.45 10.56 -16.35
CA VAL A 117 -5.50 11.97 -16.74
C VAL A 117 -6.91 12.50 -16.59
N LYS A 118 -7.92 11.79 -17.09
CA LYS A 118 -9.32 12.18 -16.94
C LYS A 118 -9.68 12.36 -15.45
N ALA A 119 -9.35 11.41 -14.59
CA ALA A 119 -9.61 11.49 -13.15
C ALA A 119 -8.89 12.69 -12.49
N LEU A 120 -7.67 13.04 -12.93
CA LEU A 120 -6.96 14.21 -12.44
C LEU A 120 -7.62 15.50 -12.87
N LEU A 121 -8.01 15.62 -14.13
CA LEU A 121 -8.65 16.83 -14.69
C LEU A 121 -10.04 17.08 -14.09
N GLU A 122 -10.77 16.05 -13.68
CA GLU A 122 -12.04 16.20 -12.94
C GLU A 122 -11.85 16.93 -11.60
N SER A 123 -10.73 16.69 -10.93
CA SER A 123 -10.40 17.38 -9.66
C SER A 123 -9.58 18.66 -9.85
N HIS A 124 -8.92 18.83 -11.00
CA HIS A 124 -8.06 19.97 -11.32
C HIS A 124 -8.36 20.49 -12.72
N PRO A 125 -9.53 21.10 -12.95
CA PRO A 125 -10.02 21.46 -14.29
C PRO A 125 -9.20 22.55 -14.99
N MET A 126 -8.31 23.22 -14.27
CA MET A 126 -7.41 24.24 -14.84
C MET A 126 -6.10 23.66 -15.41
N MET A 127 -5.84 22.36 -15.21
CA MET A 127 -4.66 21.70 -15.78
C MET A 127 -4.90 21.33 -17.25
N THR A 128 -3.84 21.42 -18.05
CA THR A 128 -3.84 20.82 -19.39
C THR A 128 -3.60 19.32 -19.34
N VAL A 129 -3.97 18.59 -20.39
CA VAL A 129 -3.69 17.14 -20.50
C VAL A 129 -2.19 16.85 -20.29
N HIS A 130 -1.31 17.62 -20.92
CA HIS A 130 0.14 17.46 -20.80
C HIS A 130 0.64 17.66 -19.35
N GLN A 131 0.16 18.71 -18.70
CA GLN A 131 0.49 18.93 -17.27
C GLN A 131 0.00 17.77 -16.37
N ALA A 132 -1.17 17.19 -16.68
CA ALA A 132 -1.70 16.06 -15.95
C ALA A 132 -0.87 14.79 -16.19
N GLU A 133 -0.42 14.54 -17.42
CA GLU A 133 0.48 13.42 -17.75
C GLU A 133 1.82 13.55 -17.04
N ASP A 134 2.44 14.74 -17.09
CA ASP A 134 3.70 15.00 -16.41
C ASP A 134 3.58 14.78 -14.90
N PHE A 135 2.55 15.34 -14.27
CA PHE A 135 2.29 15.15 -12.84
C PHE A 135 2.14 13.67 -12.46
N ILE A 136 1.39 12.91 -13.25
CA ILE A 136 1.17 11.49 -13.01
C ILE A 136 2.47 10.70 -13.14
N ASN A 137 3.26 11.00 -14.18
CA ASN A 137 4.55 10.35 -14.42
C ASN A 137 5.55 10.65 -13.31
N ASP A 138 5.64 11.90 -12.87
CA ASP A 138 6.55 12.31 -11.78
C ASP A 138 6.21 11.58 -10.48
N VAL A 139 4.94 11.55 -10.10
CA VAL A 139 4.49 10.84 -8.88
C VAL A 139 4.78 9.34 -8.96
N ASP A 140 4.56 8.70 -10.11
CA ASP A 140 4.81 7.27 -10.28
C ASP A 140 6.32 6.95 -10.31
N GLN A 141 7.13 7.81 -10.92
CA GLN A 141 8.58 7.68 -10.90
C GLN A 141 9.15 7.83 -9.49
N ASP A 142 8.66 8.78 -8.71
CA ASP A 142 9.06 8.97 -7.32
C ASP A 142 8.72 7.75 -6.47
N ARG A 143 7.52 7.20 -6.62
CA ARG A 143 7.10 5.94 -5.96
C ARG A 143 7.96 4.75 -6.37
N SER A 144 8.24 4.61 -7.67
CA SER A 144 9.09 3.54 -8.19
C SER A 144 10.52 3.65 -7.64
N ARG A 145 11.10 4.86 -7.68
CA ARG A 145 12.41 5.15 -7.08
C ARG A 145 12.43 4.82 -5.59
N TRP A 146 11.38 5.22 -4.88
CA TRP A 146 11.24 4.94 -3.45
C TRP A 146 11.27 3.44 -3.17
N VAL A 147 10.45 2.63 -3.87
CA VAL A 147 10.42 1.18 -3.72
C VAL A 147 11.76 0.54 -4.06
N LYS A 148 12.40 0.98 -5.13
CA LYS A 148 13.73 0.47 -5.53
C LYS A 148 14.80 0.74 -4.48
N VAL A 149 14.81 1.94 -3.91
CA VAL A 149 15.76 2.32 -2.87
C VAL A 149 15.47 1.63 -1.54
N MET A 150 14.17 1.44 -1.20
CA MET A 150 13.77 0.85 0.09
C MET A 150 13.87 -0.66 0.12
N TYR A 151 13.49 -1.31 -0.96
CA TYR A 151 13.31 -2.76 -0.99
C TYR A 151 14.15 -3.45 -2.07
N GLY A 152 14.89 -2.69 -2.89
CA GLY A 152 15.64 -3.25 -4.02
C GLY A 152 14.73 -3.83 -5.12
N ALA A 153 13.44 -3.49 -5.12
CA ALA A 153 12.43 -4.10 -5.95
C ALA A 153 11.94 -3.15 -7.07
N ASP A 154 11.47 -3.74 -8.15
CA ASP A 154 10.76 -3.02 -9.21
C ASP A 154 9.25 -3.21 -9.03
N VAL A 155 8.51 -2.11 -8.94
CA VAL A 155 7.03 -2.15 -8.84
C VAL A 155 6.36 -2.79 -10.05
N ALA A 156 7.05 -2.89 -11.18
CA ALA A 156 6.56 -3.54 -12.39
C ALA A 156 6.79 -5.05 -12.41
N ASP A 157 7.59 -5.60 -11.49
CA ASP A 157 7.83 -7.03 -11.40
C ASP A 157 6.55 -7.77 -10.97
N ALA A 158 5.98 -8.53 -11.93
CA ALA A 158 4.74 -9.27 -11.72
C ALA A 158 4.88 -10.36 -10.64
N SER A 159 6.08 -10.87 -10.38
CA SER A 159 6.34 -11.90 -9.36
C SER A 159 6.07 -11.44 -7.92
N LEU A 160 5.95 -10.12 -7.71
CA LEU A 160 5.61 -9.52 -6.42
C LEU A 160 4.11 -9.62 -6.08
N TYR A 161 3.27 -10.04 -7.02
CA TYR A 161 1.82 -10.00 -6.92
C TYR A 161 1.19 -11.35 -7.20
N ASP A 162 0.12 -11.67 -6.48
CA ASP A 162 -0.68 -12.87 -6.73
C ASP A 162 -1.67 -12.65 -7.88
N LEU A 163 -2.05 -11.38 -8.12
CA LEU A 163 -2.96 -11.00 -9.20
C LEU A 163 -2.62 -9.59 -9.74
N THR A 164 -2.50 -9.48 -11.05
CA THR A 164 -2.40 -8.19 -11.75
C THR A 164 -3.61 -7.96 -12.63
N ILE A 165 -4.33 -6.87 -12.43
CA ILE A 165 -5.53 -6.50 -13.18
C ILE A 165 -5.32 -5.15 -13.87
N THR A 166 -5.74 -5.06 -15.13
CA THR A 166 -5.74 -3.80 -15.87
C THR A 166 -7.16 -3.26 -16.09
N LEU A 167 -7.37 -2.00 -15.77
CA LEU A 167 -8.61 -1.28 -16.06
C LEU A 167 -8.76 -0.89 -17.54
N ARG A 168 -7.88 -1.38 -18.41
CA ARG A 168 -8.08 -1.29 -19.86
C ARG A 168 -9.29 -2.12 -20.32
N THR A 169 -9.47 -3.29 -19.71
CA THR A 169 -10.50 -4.28 -20.06
C THR A 169 -11.46 -4.56 -18.90
N HIS A 170 -11.09 -4.22 -17.69
CA HIS A 170 -11.92 -4.36 -16.50
C HIS A 170 -12.46 -3.00 -16.06
N THR A 171 -13.67 -2.98 -15.52
CA THR A 171 -14.15 -1.89 -14.66
C THR A 171 -13.67 -2.14 -13.24
N VAL A 172 -13.83 -1.16 -12.33
CA VAL A 172 -13.55 -1.34 -10.90
C VAL A 172 -14.41 -2.48 -10.33
N GLU A 173 -15.67 -2.56 -10.73
CA GLU A 173 -16.62 -3.58 -10.28
C GLU A 173 -16.19 -4.98 -10.72
N SER A 174 -15.84 -5.17 -12.01
CA SER A 174 -15.39 -6.48 -12.51
C SER A 174 -14.04 -6.89 -11.94
N ALA A 175 -13.15 -5.95 -11.66
CA ALA A 175 -11.90 -6.19 -10.96
C ALA A 175 -12.17 -6.63 -9.50
N CYS A 176 -13.10 -5.97 -8.83
CA CYS A 176 -13.56 -6.32 -7.49
C CYS A 176 -14.11 -7.75 -7.45
N GLU A 177 -15.00 -8.12 -8.39
CA GLU A 177 -15.56 -9.49 -8.50
C GLU A 177 -14.48 -10.55 -8.68
N THR A 178 -13.51 -10.27 -9.55
CA THR A 178 -12.38 -11.17 -9.80
C THR A 178 -11.55 -11.40 -8.52
N ILE A 179 -11.29 -10.33 -7.77
CA ILE A 179 -10.52 -10.43 -6.51
C ILE A 179 -11.33 -11.17 -5.44
N VAL A 180 -12.62 -10.88 -5.29
CA VAL A 180 -13.50 -11.59 -4.35
C VAL A 180 -13.50 -13.10 -4.65
N ALA A 181 -13.66 -13.49 -5.92
CA ALA A 181 -13.62 -14.89 -6.31
C ALA A 181 -12.26 -15.56 -6.03
N ALA A 182 -11.15 -14.83 -6.24
CA ALA A 182 -9.81 -15.33 -5.99
C ALA A 182 -9.54 -15.51 -4.49
N VAL A 183 -9.81 -14.48 -3.68
CA VAL A 183 -9.51 -14.47 -2.24
C VAL A 183 -10.39 -15.44 -1.44
N SER A 184 -11.57 -15.78 -1.96
CA SER A 184 -12.47 -16.77 -1.34
C SER A 184 -11.96 -18.21 -1.44
N GLN A 185 -10.90 -18.47 -2.22
CA GLN A 185 -10.34 -19.81 -2.33
C GLN A 185 -9.64 -20.22 -1.01
N PRO A 186 -9.72 -21.50 -0.59
CA PRO A 186 -9.17 -21.96 0.70
C PRO A 186 -7.70 -21.61 0.94
N ARG A 187 -6.89 -21.59 -0.11
CA ARG A 187 -5.44 -21.27 -0.04
C ARG A 187 -5.13 -19.84 0.41
N PHE A 188 -6.11 -18.93 0.35
CA PHE A 188 -5.96 -17.53 0.78
C PHE A 188 -6.66 -17.26 2.13
N GLN A 189 -7.30 -18.27 2.71
CA GLN A 189 -7.90 -18.13 4.03
C GLN A 189 -6.84 -18.28 5.12
N ILE A 190 -6.83 -17.35 6.05
CA ILE A 190 -5.91 -17.37 7.19
C ILE A 190 -6.32 -18.51 8.13
N THR A 191 -5.38 -19.40 8.42
CA THR A 191 -5.50 -20.46 9.42
C THR A 191 -5.05 -19.96 10.79
N ASP A 192 -5.35 -20.73 11.85
CA ASP A 192 -4.90 -20.40 13.23
C ASP A 192 -3.36 -20.29 13.32
N GLU A 193 -2.63 -21.12 12.55
CA GLU A 193 -1.17 -21.07 12.48
C GLU A 193 -0.69 -19.76 11.82
N MET A 194 -1.30 -19.36 10.71
CA MET A 194 -0.99 -18.09 10.04
C MET A 194 -1.34 -16.89 10.92
N GLU A 195 -2.44 -16.96 11.66
CA GLU A 195 -2.83 -15.94 12.63
C GLU A 195 -1.75 -15.78 13.73
N ALA A 196 -1.24 -16.88 14.27
CA ALA A 196 -0.16 -16.84 15.24
C ALA A 196 1.12 -16.20 14.67
N GLU A 197 1.45 -16.47 13.39
CA GLU A 197 2.58 -15.82 12.71
C GLU A 197 2.37 -14.31 12.55
N ILE A 198 1.13 -13.86 12.23
CA ILE A 198 0.78 -12.44 12.15
C ILE A 198 0.97 -11.75 13.52
N PHE A 199 0.50 -12.36 14.61
CA PHE A 199 0.71 -11.82 15.96
C PHE A 199 2.18 -11.76 16.34
N ALA A 200 2.96 -12.79 16.03
CA ALA A 200 4.40 -12.81 16.27
C ALA A 200 5.14 -11.72 15.50
N PHE A 201 4.79 -11.54 14.22
CA PHE A 201 5.36 -10.49 13.37
C PHE A 201 5.04 -9.09 13.90
N ALA A 202 3.80 -8.82 14.31
CA ALA A 202 3.42 -7.54 14.90
C ALA A 202 4.18 -7.26 16.20
N ALA A 203 4.34 -8.27 17.04
CA ALA A 203 5.14 -8.17 18.28
C ALA A 203 6.62 -7.85 18.00
N GLU A 204 7.22 -8.51 17.00
CA GLU A 204 8.58 -8.22 16.56
C GLU A 204 8.72 -6.78 16.03
N CYS A 205 7.79 -6.33 15.22
CA CYS A 205 7.78 -4.96 14.69
C CYS A 205 7.73 -3.92 15.82
N ARG A 206 6.90 -4.14 16.85
CA ARG A 206 6.85 -3.28 18.06
C ARG A 206 8.18 -3.20 18.78
N VAL A 207 8.82 -4.34 19.01
CA VAL A 207 10.13 -4.39 19.67
C VAL A 207 11.19 -3.64 18.88
N ARG A 208 11.24 -3.85 17.55
CA ARG A 208 12.17 -3.15 16.65
C ARG A 208 11.93 -1.65 16.66
N LEU A 209 10.67 -1.21 16.59
CA LEU A 209 10.30 0.21 16.62
C LEU A 209 10.68 0.86 17.96
N SER A 210 10.46 0.17 19.07
CA SER A 210 10.86 0.66 20.41
C SER A 210 12.37 0.87 20.51
N ARG A 211 13.16 -0.08 20.03
CA ARG A 211 14.63 0.04 19.98
C ARG A 211 15.09 1.20 19.11
N ALA A 212 14.46 1.37 17.94
CA ALA A 212 14.77 2.46 17.03
C ALA A 212 14.38 3.85 17.57
N LYS A 213 13.48 3.94 18.55
CA LYS A 213 13.11 5.21 19.20
C LYS A 213 14.10 5.61 20.30
N GLY A 214 14.75 4.63 20.95
CA GLY A 214 15.66 4.85 22.07
C GLY A 214 17.13 5.12 21.67
N GLY A 215 17.48 4.95 20.40
CA GLY A 215 18.80 5.28 19.83
C GLY A 215 18.72 6.50 18.92
#